data_6564abc5b832ae7adee074c0c24be6ac
#
_entry.id   6564abc5b832ae7adee074c0c24be6ac
#
_cell.length_a   1.000
_cell.length_b   1.000
_cell.length_c   1.000
_cell.angle_alpha   90.00
_cell.angle_beta   90.00
_cell.angle_gamma   90.00
#
_symmetry.space_group_name_H-M   'P 1'
#
loop_
_entity.id
_entity.type
_entity.pdbx_description
1 polymer ?
#
loop_
_entity_poly.entity_id
_entity_poly.type
_entity_poly.pdbx_seq_one_letter_code
_entity_poly.pdbx_strand_id
1 'polypeptide(L)'
;QNDIISIYDFSSFAQELCDLSLDGILTTFSALLSESSHLTFEVFDVEVLMKTKTMLFSSSPQKVVFETFDRKQRLNICSETTHFYDQMRYQLLPDDFQLEIDFEGNPLSEIFDKLSNIFSLIYLSSSASLNRGILELHIAGQRTLEYQCRCNSIASNPELYKIYNWIYTDGNATDKSLIARNILCLHCRFSDIQKIDGKTFASIQSNYNLYLKDNVAQYIQLTNKLAEFISDVVSKTGDYAVSLLEKFKTNLFAILGFLFTVVLANIVSDQPLDNIFTRDITFILEAVLFI
;
A
#
# COMPACT_ATOMS: atom_id res chain seq x y z
N GLN A 1 -7.41 8.18 25.24
CA GLN A 1 -7.16 8.33 26.67
C GLN A 1 -5.70 8.72 26.81
N ASN A 2 -5.40 9.81 27.50
CA ASN A 2 -4.04 10.23 27.79
C ASN A 2 -3.75 9.78 29.21
N ASP A 3 -2.82 8.86 29.37
CA ASP A 3 -2.39 8.42 30.70
C ASP A 3 -1.26 9.33 31.18
N ILE A 4 -1.37 9.77 32.44
CA ILE A 4 -0.39 10.64 33.05
C ILE A 4 0.39 9.83 34.09
N ILE A 5 1.70 9.83 33.97
CA ILE A 5 2.64 9.20 34.89
C ILE A 5 3.43 10.30 35.58
N SER A 6 3.41 10.33 36.90
CA SER A 6 4.12 11.34 37.71
C SER A 6 5.56 10.90 37.99
N ILE A 7 6.53 11.76 37.68
CA ILE A 7 7.95 11.55 37.96
C ILE A 7 8.38 12.59 38.99
N TYR A 8 8.77 12.15 40.19
CA TYR A 8 9.21 12.99 41.28
C TYR A 8 10.72 13.22 41.34
N ASP A 9 11.49 12.33 40.66
CA ASP A 9 12.94 12.44 40.51
C ASP A 9 13.32 11.98 39.12
N PHE A 10 13.49 12.93 38.22
CA PHE A 10 13.79 12.64 36.81
C PHE A 10 15.17 12.02 36.62
N SER A 11 16.15 12.42 37.42
CA SER A 11 17.50 11.87 37.33
C SER A 11 17.52 10.40 37.71
N SER A 12 16.85 10.01 38.80
CA SER A 12 16.74 8.61 39.22
C SER A 12 15.95 7.80 38.21
N PHE A 13 14.85 8.32 37.69
CA PHE A 13 14.07 7.66 36.62
C PHE A 13 14.91 7.42 35.38
N ALA A 14 15.64 8.42 34.89
CA ALA A 14 16.48 8.31 33.72
C ALA A 14 17.61 7.30 33.93
N GLN A 15 18.23 7.30 35.11
CA GLN A 15 19.28 6.32 35.47
C GLN A 15 18.73 4.91 35.49
N GLU A 16 17.59 4.67 36.12
CA GLU A 16 16.93 3.35 36.15
C GLU A 16 16.62 2.88 34.74
N LEU A 17 16.10 3.74 33.86
CA LEU A 17 15.81 3.40 32.48
C LEU A 17 17.08 3.05 31.69
N CYS A 18 18.18 3.80 31.88
CA CYS A 18 19.46 3.54 31.25
C CYS A 18 20.12 2.24 31.74
N ASP A 19 19.87 1.85 32.98
CA ASP A 19 20.41 0.62 33.59
C ASP A 19 19.63 -0.64 33.22
N LEU A 20 18.41 -0.48 32.67
CA LEU A 20 17.62 -1.60 32.19
C LEU A 20 18.28 -2.26 30.95
N SER A 21 18.08 -3.56 30.82
CA SER A 21 18.37 -4.24 29.57
C SER A 21 17.49 -3.71 28.46
N LEU A 22 17.96 -3.79 27.20
CA LEU A 22 17.14 -3.40 26.04
C LEU A 22 15.76 -4.08 26.04
N ASP A 23 15.72 -5.38 26.34
CA ASP A 23 14.48 -6.15 26.44
C ASP A 23 13.53 -5.59 27.53
N GLY A 24 14.08 -5.19 28.68
CA GLY A 24 13.32 -4.54 29.75
C GLY A 24 12.72 -3.22 29.31
N ILE A 25 13.50 -2.35 28.64
CA ILE A 25 13.03 -1.07 28.11
C ILE A 25 11.90 -1.29 27.11
N LEU A 26 12.10 -2.17 26.12
CA LEU A 26 11.13 -2.44 25.08
C LEU A 26 9.83 -3.02 25.64
N THR A 27 9.92 -3.95 26.60
CA THR A 27 8.75 -4.53 27.25
C THR A 27 7.97 -3.48 28.04
N THR A 28 8.66 -2.60 28.75
CA THR A 28 8.03 -1.53 29.54
C THR A 28 7.30 -0.54 28.64
N PHE A 29 7.95 -0.01 27.61
CA PHE A 29 7.28 0.92 26.69
C PHE A 29 6.19 0.26 25.86
N SER A 30 6.36 -1.00 25.46
CA SER A 30 5.32 -1.75 24.75
C SER A 30 4.06 -1.91 25.63
N ALA A 31 4.21 -2.23 26.90
CA ALA A 31 3.09 -2.34 27.82
C ALA A 31 2.38 -0.98 28.00
N LEU A 32 3.14 0.08 28.27
CA LEU A 32 2.59 1.43 28.48
C LEU A 32 1.84 1.95 27.22
N LEU A 33 2.41 1.78 26.04
CA LEU A 33 1.85 2.27 24.78
C LEU A 33 0.77 1.35 24.19
N SER A 34 0.55 0.14 24.73
CA SER A 34 -0.54 -0.74 24.29
C SER A 34 -1.90 -0.27 24.79
N GLU A 35 -1.95 0.35 25.94
CA GLU A 35 -3.17 0.80 26.62
C GLU A 35 -3.56 2.22 26.21
N SER A 36 -2.56 3.06 25.85
CA SER A 36 -2.75 4.49 25.60
C SER A 36 -2.23 4.90 24.22
N SER A 37 -2.94 5.82 23.57
CA SER A 37 -2.48 6.43 22.32
C SER A 37 -1.35 7.44 22.53
N HIS A 38 -1.33 8.09 23.71
CA HIS A 38 -0.32 9.05 24.11
C HIS A 38 -0.02 8.90 25.60
N LEU A 39 1.25 8.99 25.96
CA LEU A 39 1.74 8.98 27.35
C LEU A 39 2.26 10.35 27.72
N THR A 40 1.86 10.85 28.89
CA THR A 40 2.37 12.08 29.46
C THR A 40 3.10 11.77 30.76
N PHE A 41 4.38 12.09 30.81
CA PHE A 41 5.21 12.02 32.00
C PHE A 41 5.29 13.43 32.60
N GLU A 42 4.60 13.64 33.71
CA GLU A 42 4.64 14.92 34.45
C GLU A 42 5.81 14.91 35.41
N VAL A 43 6.77 15.80 35.20
CA VAL A 43 8.03 15.89 35.96
C VAL A 43 7.94 17.04 36.97
N PHE A 44 8.24 16.75 38.23
CA PHE A 44 8.03 17.71 39.33
C PHE A 44 9.30 18.34 39.88
N ASP A 45 10.45 17.71 39.72
CA ASP A 45 11.72 18.13 40.35
C ASP A 45 12.55 19.07 39.49
N VAL A 46 12.47 18.97 38.18
CA VAL A 46 13.26 19.77 37.23
C VAL A 46 12.40 20.28 36.07
N GLU A 47 12.83 21.39 35.49
CA GLU A 47 12.17 21.91 34.29
C GLU A 47 12.67 21.16 33.06
N VAL A 48 11.79 20.34 32.48
CA VAL A 48 12.08 19.53 31.27
C VAL A 48 10.98 19.70 30.24
N LEU A 49 11.38 19.61 28.98
CA LEU A 49 10.47 19.49 27.87
C LEU A 49 11.10 18.58 26.81
N MET A 50 10.62 17.35 26.74
CA MET A 50 11.01 16.35 25.75
C MET A 50 9.73 15.77 25.14
N LYS A 51 9.66 15.70 23.80
CA LYS A 51 8.46 15.26 23.10
C LYS A 51 8.81 14.34 21.94
N THR A 52 8.04 13.28 21.82
CA THR A 52 7.92 12.44 20.61
C THR A 52 6.49 12.55 20.06
N LYS A 53 6.14 11.81 19.03
CA LYS A 53 4.75 11.77 18.56
C LYS A 53 3.78 11.14 19.56
N THR A 54 4.25 10.28 20.44
CA THR A 54 3.41 9.50 21.38
C THR A 54 3.70 9.75 22.85
N MET A 55 4.84 10.35 23.16
CA MET A 55 5.27 10.59 24.54
C MET A 55 5.65 12.05 24.76
N LEU A 56 5.28 12.57 25.94
CA LEU A 56 5.64 13.91 26.42
C LEU A 56 6.21 13.81 27.83
N PHE A 57 7.41 14.31 28.04
CA PHE A 57 7.99 14.55 29.37
C PHE A 57 8.01 16.07 29.61
N SER A 58 7.28 16.53 30.59
CA SER A 58 7.17 17.98 30.84
C SER A 58 6.86 18.29 32.28
N SER A 59 7.46 19.37 32.74
CA SER A 59 7.10 20.02 34.03
C SER A 59 5.80 20.84 33.95
N SER A 60 5.29 21.07 32.73
CA SER A 60 4.04 21.80 32.47
C SER A 60 3.26 21.19 31.30
N PRO A 61 2.76 19.97 31.44
CA PRO A 61 2.17 19.20 30.31
C PRO A 61 0.93 19.87 29.70
N GLN A 62 0.22 20.69 30.45
CA GLN A 62 -1.00 21.38 29.98
C GLN A 62 -0.74 22.40 28.86
N LYS A 63 0.51 22.80 28.63
CA LYS A 63 0.92 23.77 27.60
C LYS A 63 1.26 23.12 26.26
N VAL A 64 1.35 21.80 26.18
CA VAL A 64 1.81 21.08 25.00
C VAL A 64 0.69 20.21 24.43
N VAL A 65 0.42 20.36 23.15
CA VAL A 65 -0.59 19.58 22.44
C VAL A 65 0.09 18.54 21.56
N PHE A 66 -0.41 17.30 21.59
CA PHE A 66 -0.02 16.29 20.62
C PHE A 66 -0.65 16.59 19.26
N GLU A 67 0.12 16.40 18.21
CA GLU A 67 -0.44 16.35 16.85
C GLU A 67 -1.28 15.09 16.67
N THR A 68 -2.21 15.12 15.71
CA THR A 68 -3.03 13.93 15.40
C THR A 68 -2.16 12.84 14.78
N PHE A 69 -1.85 11.81 15.54
CA PHE A 69 -1.10 10.65 15.10
C PHE A 69 -1.85 9.36 15.43
N ASP A 70 -2.28 8.64 14.39
CA ASP A 70 -2.92 7.33 14.57
C ASP A 70 -1.86 6.22 14.62
N ARG A 71 -1.41 5.94 15.84
CA ARG A 71 -0.40 4.93 16.12
C ARG A 71 -0.84 3.52 15.69
N LYS A 72 -2.12 3.18 15.87
CA LYS A 72 -2.65 1.85 15.53
C LYS A 72 -2.67 1.66 14.02
N GLN A 73 -3.12 2.66 13.28
CA GLN A 73 -3.10 2.63 11.81
C GLN A 73 -1.65 2.51 11.31
N ARG A 74 -0.72 3.26 11.88
CA ARG A 74 0.71 3.20 11.52
C ARG A 74 1.29 1.81 11.74
N LEU A 75 1.02 1.18 12.89
CA LEU A 75 1.45 -0.19 13.20
C LEU A 75 0.87 -1.20 12.19
N ASN A 76 -0.39 -1.08 11.82
CA ASN A 76 -1.02 -1.96 10.83
C ASN A 76 -0.32 -1.84 9.47
N ILE A 77 -0.11 -0.63 8.97
CA ILE A 77 0.58 -0.40 7.68
C ILE A 77 2.01 -0.97 7.74
N CYS A 78 2.72 -0.78 8.85
CA CYS A 78 4.05 -1.35 9.04
C CYS A 78 4.03 -2.88 9.02
N SER A 79 3.02 -3.53 9.63
CA SER A 79 2.90 -4.98 9.67
C SER A 79 2.48 -5.60 8.32
N GLU A 80 1.80 -4.83 7.46
CA GLU A 80 1.49 -5.26 6.09
C GLU A 80 2.71 -5.31 5.18
N THR A 81 3.71 -4.49 5.46
CA THR A 81 4.90 -4.37 4.61
C THR A 81 6.13 -5.10 5.16
N THR A 82 6.19 -5.33 6.47
CA THR A 82 7.34 -5.91 7.17
C THR A 82 6.88 -7.05 8.07
N HIS A 83 7.55 -8.18 8.00
CA HIS A 83 7.33 -9.28 8.92
C HIS A 83 8.27 -9.19 10.11
N PHE A 84 7.83 -8.53 11.19
CA PHE A 84 8.59 -8.50 12.44
C PHE A 84 8.18 -9.67 13.34
N TYR A 85 9.08 -10.64 13.55
CA TYR A 85 8.78 -11.87 14.29
C TYR A 85 8.40 -11.62 15.75
N ASP A 86 8.95 -10.57 16.36
CA ASP A 86 8.69 -10.21 17.75
C ASP A 86 7.60 -9.14 17.91
N GLN A 87 6.80 -8.86 16.88
CA GLN A 87 5.77 -7.82 16.88
C GLN A 87 4.71 -8.03 17.96
N MET A 88 4.36 -9.27 18.28
CA MET A 88 3.42 -9.57 19.37
C MET A 88 3.96 -9.17 20.75
N ARG A 89 5.28 -9.15 20.88
CA ARG A 89 5.98 -8.79 22.11
C ARG A 89 6.30 -7.29 22.18
N TYR A 90 6.67 -6.70 21.05
CA TYR A 90 7.10 -5.30 20.97
C TYR A 90 6.28 -4.54 19.94
N GLN A 91 5.13 -4.01 20.37
CA GLN A 91 4.26 -3.19 19.54
C GLN A 91 4.75 -1.73 19.52
N LEU A 92 5.97 -1.51 19.05
CA LEU A 92 6.64 -0.21 19.07
C LEU A 92 6.95 0.29 17.66
N LEU A 93 6.98 1.61 17.53
CA LEU A 93 7.28 2.32 16.29
C LEU A 93 8.51 3.22 16.46
N PRO A 94 9.23 3.55 15.40
CA PRO A 94 10.25 4.61 15.44
C PRO A 94 9.69 5.95 15.94
N ASP A 95 8.44 6.24 15.59
CA ASP A 95 7.70 7.45 16.01
C ASP A 95 7.53 7.58 17.52
N ASP A 96 7.56 6.46 18.24
CA ASP A 96 7.45 6.44 19.69
C ASP A 96 8.73 7.03 20.35
N PHE A 97 9.87 6.93 19.67
CA PHE A 97 11.17 7.30 20.21
C PHE A 97 11.84 8.48 19.49
N GLN A 98 11.35 8.85 18.30
CA GLN A 98 11.93 10.00 17.58
C GLN A 98 11.62 11.29 18.31
N LEU A 99 12.66 11.96 18.78
CA LEU A 99 12.56 13.23 19.47
C LEU A 99 12.18 14.34 18.46
N GLU A 100 11.06 15.02 18.73
CA GLU A 100 10.62 16.24 18.04
C GLU A 100 11.09 17.48 18.79
N ILE A 101 11.08 17.39 20.12
CA ILE A 101 11.58 18.41 21.04
C ILE A 101 12.50 17.70 22.02
N ASP A 102 13.66 18.29 22.27
CA ASP A 102 14.63 17.81 23.24
C ASP A 102 15.23 18.98 23.98
N PHE A 103 15.78 18.73 25.17
CA PHE A 103 16.45 19.73 25.99
C PHE A 103 17.94 19.40 26.15
N GLU A 104 18.76 20.43 26.33
CA GLU A 104 20.20 20.27 26.44
C GLU A 104 20.58 19.42 27.66
N GLY A 105 21.42 18.42 27.46
CA GLY A 105 21.86 17.51 28.51
C GLY A 105 20.85 16.41 28.89
N ASN A 106 19.84 16.14 28.06
CA ASN A 106 18.88 15.09 28.32
C ASN A 106 19.56 13.71 28.37
N PRO A 107 19.54 13.02 29.53
CA PRO A 107 20.16 11.70 29.64
C PRO A 107 19.47 10.60 28.82
N LEU A 108 18.23 10.82 28.38
CA LEU A 108 17.44 9.86 27.60
C LEU A 108 17.64 10.01 26.09
N SER A 109 18.24 11.10 25.59
CA SER A 109 18.36 11.36 24.15
C SER A 109 19.06 10.22 23.42
N GLU A 110 20.18 9.73 23.92
CA GLU A 110 20.96 8.65 23.27
C GLU A 110 20.15 7.36 23.17
N ILE A 111 19.40 7.00 24.21
CA ILE A 111 18.62 5.77 24.25
C ILE A 111 17.42 5.87 23.31
N PHE A 112 16.75 7.01 23.26
CA PHE A 112 15.62 7.28 22.38
C PHE A 112 16.06 7.27 20.90
N ASP A 113 17.16 7.93 20.58
CA ASP A 113 17.73 7.89 19.22
C ASP A 113 18.07 6.46 18.80
N LYS A 114 18.69 5.69 19.69
CA LYS A 114 19.03 4.28 19.43
C LYS A 114 17.78 3.44 19.17
N LEU A 115 16.73 3.61 19.98
CA LEU A 115 15.47 2.89 19.81
C LEU A 115 14.77 3.29 18.51
N SER A 116 14.72 4.58 18.19
CA SER A 116 14.20 5.09 16.92
C SER A 116 14.92 4.45 15.72
N ASN A 117 16.25 4.34 15.77
CA ASN A 117 17.05 3.72 14.72
C ASN A 117 16.82 2.19 14.62
N ILE A 118 16.73 1.49 15.75
CA ILE A 118 16.43 0.04 15.77
C ILE A 118 15.10 -0.24 15.07
N PHE A 119 14.03 0.46 15.46
CA PHE A 119 12.71 0.26 14.86
C PHE A 119 12.63 0.76 13.42
N SER A 120 13.36 1.81 13.07
CA SER A 120 13.50 2.24 11.67
C SER A 120 14.13 1.14 10.81
N LEU A 121 15.21 0.51 11.26
CA LEU A 121 15.83 -0.62 10.57
C LEU A 121 14.88 -1.81 10.45
N ILE A 122 14.13 -2.13 11.51
CA ILE A 122 13.12 -3.21 11.48
C ILE A 122 12.11 -2.95 10.37
N TYR A 123 11.47 -1.78 10.33
CA TYR A 123 10.42 -1.48 9.35
C TYR A 123 10.94 -1.12 7.95
N LEU A 124 12.21 -0.82 7.79
CA LEU A 124 12.85 -0.72 6.48
C LEU A 124 13.15 -2.11 5.89
N SER A 125 13.27 -3.15 6.71
CA SER A 125 13.53 -4.52 6.27
C SER A 125 12.26 -5.23 5.78
N SER A 126 12.40 -6.35 5.08
CA SER A 126 11.29 -7.22 4.67
C SER A 126 10.87 -8.14 5.81
N SER A 127 11.85 -8.64 6.55
CA SER A 127 11.62 -9.35 7.80
C SER A 127 12.73 -9.03 8.81
N ALA A 128 12.37 -9.08 10.09
CA ALA A 128 13.28 -8.77 11.19
C ALA A 128 12.99 -9.65 12.40
N SER A 129 14.03 -9.96 13.16
CA SER A 129 13.92 -10.55 14.50
C SER A 129 14.81 -9.81 15.49
N LEU A 130 14.37 -9.73 16.73
CA LEU A 130 15.10 -9.09 17.83
C LEU A 130 15.19 -10.03 19.01
N ASN A 131 16.32 -10.68 19.16
CA ASN A 131 16.52 -11.69 20.19
C ASN A 131 17.76 -11.38 21.03
N ARG A 132 17.57 -11.21 22.33
CA ARG A 132 18.66 -10.97 23.31
C ARG A 132 19.61 -9.85 22.91
N GLY A 133 19.07 -8.73 22.39
CA GLY A 133 19.85 -7.58 21.95
C GLY A 133 20.62 -7.78 20.64
N ILE A 134 20.33 -8.84 19.90
CA ILE A 134 20.80 -9.08 18.53
C ILE A 134 19.65 -8.79 17.58
N LEU A 135 19.88 -7.88 16.65
CA LEU A 135 18.97 -7.54 15.58
C LEU A 135 19.39 -8.26 14.31
N GLU A 136 18.48 -9.06 13.76
CA GLU A 136 18.64 -9.75 12.49
C GLU A 136 17.67 -9.15 11.49
N LEU A 137 18.17 -8.71 10.35
CA LEU A 137 17.40 -8.04 9.30
C LEU A 137 17.58 -8.81 7.99
N HIS A 138 16.47 -8.98 7.30
CA HIS A 138 16.44 -9.54 5.97
C HIS A 138 15.74 -8.55 5.04
N ILE A 139 16.49 -8.00 4.07
CA ILE A 139 15.97 -7.04 3.12
C ILE A 139 15.89 -7.69 1.74
N ALA A 140 14.67 -7.95 1.29
CA ALA A 140 14.39 -8.49 -0.03
C ALA A 140 14.23 -7.33 -1.04
N GLY A 141 15.20 -7.18 -1.91
CA GLY A 141 15.20 -6.25 -3.05
C GLY A 141 15.53 -7.00 -4.34
N GLN A 142 16.15 -6.33 -5.30
CA GLN A 142 16.71 -7.02 -6.49
C GLN A 142 17.73 -8.10 -6.08
N ARG A 143 18.30 -7.96 -4.90
CA ARG A 143 19.12 -8.95 -4.22
C ARG A 143 18.64 -9.03 -2.78
N THR A 144 18.90 -10.14 -2.14
CA THR A 144 18.67 -10.30 -0.72
C THR A 144 19.89 -9.83 0.05
N LEU A 145 19.66 -9.03 1.09
CA LEU A 145 20.64 -8.62 2.07
C LEU A 145 20.25 -9.20 3.42
N GLU A 146 21.17 -9.94 4.02
CA GLU A 146 21.08 -10.38 5.42
C GLU A 146 22.05 -9.57 6.25
N TYR A 147 21.56 -9.02 7.33
CA TYR A 147 22.34 -8.16 8.21
C TYR A 147 22.08 -8.53 9.66
N GLN A 148 23.13 -8.73 10.42
CA GLN A 148 23.06 -9.03 11.85
C GLN A 148 23.96 -8.07 12.62
N CYS A 149 23.42 -7.46 13.66
CA CYS A 149 24.18 -6.57 14.53
C CYS A 149 23.71 -6.64 15.99
N ARG A 150 24.57 -6.22 16.90
CA ARG A 150 24.16 -5.98 18.29
C ARG A 150 23.49 -4.61 18.39
N CYS A 151 22.34 -4.54 19.03
CA CYS A 151 21.60 -3.27 19.18
C CYS A 151 22.43 -2.18 19.88
N ASN A 152 23.33 -2.56 20.79
CA ASN A 152 24.22 -1.60 21.44
C ASN A 152 25.25 -0.95 20.49
N SER A 153 25.56 -1.58 19.36
CA SER A 153 26.49 -1.06 18.37
C SER A 153 25.82 -0.19 17.29
N ILE A 154 24.50 -0.05 17.34
CA ILE A 154 23.75 0.80 16.39
C ILE A 154 24.01 2.26 16.75
N ALA A 155 24.59 2.98 15.78
CA ALA A 155 24.82 4.42 15.90
C ALA A 155 23.55 5.21 15.56
N SER A 156 23.43 6.41 16.10
CA SER A 156 22.38 7.34 15.72
C SER A 156 22.55 7.77 14.25
N ASN A 157 21.50 7.58 13.45
CA ASN A 157 21.46 8.01 12.06
C ASN A 157 20.05 8.53 11.71
N PRO A 158 19.84 9.85 11.69
CA PRO A 158 18.52 10.43 11.45
C PRO A 158 17.96 10.13 10.03
N GLU A 159 18.80 9.73 9.08
CA GLU A 159 18.35 9.39 7.72
C GLU A 159 17.51 8.10 7.71
N LEU A 160 17.74 7.18 8.64
CA LEU A 160 16.93 5.97 8.79
C LEU A 160 15.47 6.32 9.11
N TYR A 161 15.28 7.19 10.10
CA TYR A 161 13.93 7.65 10.45
C TYR A 161 13.29 8.47 9.31
N LYS A 162 14.04 9.31 8.61
CA LYS A 162 13.51 10.08 7.48
C LYS A 162 12.98 9.17 6.36
N ILE A 163 13.71 8.10 6.02
CA ILE A 163 13.27 7.11 5.03
C ILE A 163 12.03 6.37 5.52
N TYR A 164 12.04 5.89 6.76
CA TYR A 164 10.89 5.25 7.39
C TYR A 164 9.66 6.17 7.36
N ASN A 165 9.78 7.38 7.86
CA ASN A 165 8.67 8.32 7.91
C ASN A 165 8.12 8.64 6.51
N TRP A 166 8.99 8.81 5.51
CA TRP A 166 8.58 9.02 4.13
C TRP A 166 7.81 7.82 3.55
N ILE A 167 8.21 6.59 3.86
CA ILE A 167 7.51 5.38 3.41
C ILE A 167 6.08 5.34 3.98
N TYR A 168 5.93 5.60 5.27
CA TYR A 168 4.72 5.30 6.01
C TYR A 168 3.79 6.50 6.26
N THR A 169 4.14 7.71 5.84
CA THR A 169 3.30 8.90 6.09
C THR A 169 2.22 9.06 5.03
N ASP A 170 2.54 9.03 3.74
CA ASP A 170 1.59 9.30 2.68
C ASP A 170 1.74 8.34 1.50
N GLY A 171 0.63 8.06 0.79
CA GLY A 171 0.62 7.27 -0.42
C GLY A 171 0.71 5.76 -0.17
N ASN A 172 1.18 5.01 -1.18
CA ASN A 172 1.26 3.56 -1.11
C ASN A 172 2.56 3.11 -0.42
N ALA A 173 2.45 2.71 0.86
CA ALA A 173 3.58 2.23 1.65
C ALA A 173 4.23 0.97 1.06
N THR A 174 3.46 0.08 0.43
CA THR A 174 3.97 -1.15 -0.21
C THR A 174 4.91 -0.81 -1.35
N ASP A 175 4.50 0.06 -2.27
CA ASP A 175 5.34 0.46 -3.41
C ASP A 175 6.58 1.22 -2.95
N LYS A 176 6.41 2.16 -2.01
CA LYS A 176 7.52 2.94 -1.44
C LYS A 176 8.52 2.03 -0.73
N SER A 177 8.06 1.07 0.08
CA SER A 177 8.92 0.14 0.80
C SER A 177 9.71 -0.77 -0.16
N LEU A 178 9.07 -1.26 -1.23
CA LEU A 178 9.73 -2.07 -2.24
C LEU A 178 10.86 -1.32 -2.93
N ILE A 179 10.61 -0.09 -3.36
CA ILE A 179 11.60 0.76 -4.03
C ILE A 179 12.73 1.13 -3.06
N ALA A 180 12.39 1.49 -1.83
CA ALA A 180 13.38 1.79 -0.80
C ALA A 180 14.30 0.59 -0.55
N ARG A 181 13.76 -0.61 -0.37
CA ARG A 181 14.53 -1.85 -0.17
C ARG A 181 15.45 -2.16 -1.35
N ASN A 182 14.98 -1.97 -2.59
CA ASN A 182 15.83 -2.13 -3.78
C ASN A 182 17.05 -1.20 -3.74
N ILE A 183 16.86 0.08 -3.43
CA ILE A 183 17.94 1.05 -3.36
C ILE A 183 18.86 0.79 -2.15
N LEU A 184 18.29 0.43 -1.00
CA LEU A 184 19.06 0.05 0.18
C LEU A 184 19.97 -1.17 -0.09
N CYS A 185 19.46 -2.20 -0.75
CA CYS A 185 20.26 -3.37 -1.14
C CYS A 185 21.41 -3.01 -2.09
N LEU A 186 21.21 -2.03 -3.00
CA LEU A 186 22.24 -1.54 -3.87
C LEU A 186 23.30 -0.73 -3.11
N HIS A 187 22.85 0.14 -2.20
CA HIS A 187 23.74 0.95 -1.36
C HIS A 187 24.58 0.08 -0.44
N CYS A 188 23.98 -0.86 0.26
CA CYS A 188 24.63 -1.75 1.24
C CYS A 188 25.62 -2.74 0.60
N ARG A 189 25.68 -2.83 -0.72
CA ARG A 189 26.75 -3.56 -1.42
C ARG A 189 28.13 -2.97 -1.16
N PHE A 190 28.19 -1.66 -0.92
CA PHE A 190 29.44 -0.88 -0.81
C PHE A 190 29.60 -0.21 0.54
N SER A 191 28.58 -0.23 1.39
CA SER A 191 28.54 0.44 2.67
C SER A 191 27.67 -0.32 3.67
N ASP A 192 27.86 -0.05 4.96
CA ASP A 192 27.00 -0.56 6.02
C ASP A 192 25.60 0.11 5.95
N ILE A 193 24.54 -0.65 6.23
CA ILE A 193 23.17 -0.11 6.30
C ILE A 193 23.03 1.03 7.32
N GLN A 194 23.85 1.03 8.35
CA GLN A 194 23.87 2.13 9.33
C GLN A 194 24.50 3.41 8.80
N LYS A 195 25.19 3.38 7.66
CA LYS A 195 25.88 4.53 7.03
C LYS A 195 25.09 5.14 5.87
N ILE A 196 23.77 4.98 5.90
CA ILE A 196 22.87 5.61 4.93
C ILE A 196 22.99 7.14 5.07
N ASP A 197 23.03 7.82 3.94
CA ASP A 197 23.14 9.27 3.84
C ASP A 197 21.96 9.90 3.07
N GLY A 198 21.90 11.23 3.07
CA GLY A 198 20.86 11.96 2.35
C GLY A 198 20.85 11.72 0.84
N LYS A 199 21.98 11.28 0.23
CA LYS A 199 22.03 10.92 -1.20
C LYS A 199 21.28 9.62 -1.46
N THR A 200 21.36 8.67 -0.53
CA THR A 200 20.58 7.41 -0.59
C THR A 200 19.09 7.71 -0.53
N PHE A 201 18.67 8.58 0.38
CA PHE A 201 17.27 9.00 0.47
C PHE A 201 16.79 9.72 -0.79
N ALA A 202 17.57 10.66 -1.32
CA ALA A 202 17.26 11.34 -2.58
C ALA A 202 17.15 10.35 -3.77
N SER A 203 17.99 9.31 -3.79
CA SER A 203 17.92 8.25 -4.80
C SER A 203 16.62 7.45 -4.68
N ILE A 204 16.21 7.10 -3.45
CA ILE A 204 14.92 6.41 -3.20
C ILE A 204 13.76 7.25 -3.75
N GLN A 205 13.70 8.53 -3.40
CA GLN A 205 12.63 9.43 -3.86
C GLN A 205 12.62 9.60 -5.38
N SER A 206 13.80 9.73 -6.00
CA SER A 206 13.93 9.85 -7.46
C SER A 206 13.41 8.60 -8.17
N ASN A 207 13.78 7.41 -7.70
CA ASN A 207 13.29 6.15 -8.28
C ASN A 207 11.78 5.97 -8.10
N TYR A 208 11.22 6.36 -6.96
CA TYR A 208 9.78 6.35 -6.75
C TYR A 208 9.05 7.30 -7.72
N ASN A 209 9.59 8.49 -7.96
CA ASN A 209 9.01 9.43 -8.92
C ASN A 209 9.04 8.90 -10.36
N LEU A 210 10.10 8.19 -10.76
CA LEU A 210 10.16 7.51 -12.05
C LEU A 210 9.11 6.41 -12.14
N TYR A 211 8.99 5.58 -11.13
CA TYR A 211 7.97 4.53 -11.04
C TYR A 211 6.53 5.10 -11.20
N LEU A 212 6.23 6.22 -10.54
CA LEU A 212 4.91 6.87 -10.68
C LEU A 212 4.67 7.36 -12.10
N LYS A 213 5.67 7.95 -12.77
CA LYS A 213 5.54 8.39 -14.17
C LYS A 213 5.28 7.23 -15.11
N ASP A 214 5.98 6.12 -14.93
CA ASP A 214 5.81 4.92 -15.76
C ASP A 214 4.42 4.30 -15.56
N ASN A 215 3.92 4.24 -14.32
CA ASN A 215 2.57 3.77 -14.03
C ASN A 215 1.48 4.65 -14.67
N VAL A 216 1.63 5.97 -14.62
CA VAL A 216 0.70 6.90 -15.26
C VAL A 216 0.72 6.71 -16.78
N ALA A 217 1.89 6.56 -17.39
CA ALA A 217 2.00 6.32 -18.82
C ALA A 217 1.33 4.99 -19.24
N GLN A 218 1.53 3.91 -18.48
CA GLN A 218 0.88 2.63 -18.70
C GLN A 218 -0.65 2.72 -18.52
N TYR A 219 -1.13 3.45 -17.52
CA TYR A 219 -2.55 3.66 -17.31
C TYR A 219 -3.20 4.40 -18.49
N ILE A 220 -2.56 5.45 -19.00
CA ILE A 220 -3.05 6.18 -20.19
C ILE A 220 -3.09 5.26 -21.40
N GLN A 221 -2.06 4.45 -21.63
CA GLN A 221 -2.02 3.49 -22.74
C GLN A 221 -3.14 2.45 -22.62
N LEU A 222 -3.39 1.92 -21.42
CA LEU A 222 -4.46 0.97 -21.17
C LEU A 222 -5.85 1.58 -21.42
N THR A 223 -6.06 2.81 -20.96
CA THR A 223 -7.31 3.55 -21.16
C THR A 223 -7.56 3.81 -22.64
N ASN A 224 -6.53 4.18 -23.41
CA ASN A 224 -6.64 4.39 -24.85
C ASN A 224 -6.99 3.09 -25.58
N LYS A 225 -6.31 1.98 -25.27
CA LYS A 225 -6.64 0.66 -25.83
C LYS A 225 -8.05 0.22 -25.49
N LEU A 226 -8.53 0.48 -24.29
CA LEU A 226 -9.91 0.20 -23.90
C LEU A 226 -10.91 1.02 -24.71
N ALA A 227 -10.65 2.31 -24.91
CA ALA A 227 -11.47 3.19 -25.74
C ALA A 227 -11.50 2.72 -27.19
N GLU A 228 -10.37 2.33 -27.78
CA GLU A 228 -10.29 1.75 -29.11
C GLU A 228 -11.11 0.46 -29.22
N PHE A 229 -10.97 -0.44 -28.22
CA PHE A 229 -11.73 -1.69 -28.18
C PHE A 229 -13.24 -1.44 -28.11
N ILE A 230 -13.70 -0.50 -27.26
CA ILE A 230 -15.12 -0.13 -27.16
C ILE A 230 -15.60 0.41 -28.50
N SER A 231 -14.84 1.30 -29.14
CA SER A 231 -15.19 1.87 -30.46
C SER A 231 -15.32 0.78 -31.53
N ASP A 232 -14.38 -0.19 -31.55
CA ASP A 232 -14.41 -1.31 -32.50
C ASP A 232 -15.63 -2.22 -32.26
N VAL A 233 -15.96 -2.51 -31.00
CA VAL A 233 -17.17 -3.29 -30.64
C VAL A 233 -18.44 -2.57 -31.07
N VAL A 234 -18.54 -1.27 -30.83
CA VAL A 234 -19.71 -0.45 -31.24
C VAL A 234 -19.86 -0.44 -32.76
N SER A 235 -18.76 -0.23 -33.50
CA SER A 235 -18.76 -0.25 -34.96
C SER A 235 -19.20 -1.61 -35.48
N LYS A 236 -18.59 -2.71 -35.02
CA LYS A 236 -18.95 -4.08 -35.44
C LYS A 236 -20.41 -4.41 -35.10
N THR A 237 -20.90 -3.98 -33.96
CA THR A 237 -22.29 -4.19 -33.57
C THR A 237 -23.24 -3.48 -34.55
N GLY A 238 -22.88 -2.25 -34.93
CA GLY A 238 -23.60 -1.50 -35.97
C GLY A 238 -23.62 -2.23 -37.32
N ASP A 239 -22.46 -2.70 -37.78
CA ASP A 239 -22.33 -3.46 -39.06
C ASP A 239 -23.13 -4.75 -39.01
N TYR A 240 -23.13 -5.47 -37.89
CA TYR A 240 -23.96 -6.67 -37.71
C TYR A 240 -25.45 -6.37 -37.77
N ALA A 241 -25.89 -5.29 -37.14
CA ALA A 241 -27.30 -4.85 -37.15
C ALA A 241 -27.74 -4.52 -38.57
N VAL A 242 -26.94 -3.77 -39.32
CA VAL A 242 -27.22 -3.43 -40.73
C VAL A 242 -27.26 -4.70 -41.60
N SER A 243 -26.28 -5.57 -41.46
CA SER A 243 -26.22 -6.84 -42.22
C SER A 243 -27.42 -7.76 -41.94
N LEU A 244 -27.87 -7.82 -40.67
CA LEU A 244 -29.05 -8.60 -40.30
C LEU A 244 -30.32 -8.01 -40.92
N LEU A 245 -30.45 -6.70 -40.97
CA LEU A 245 -31.57 -6.01 -41.57
C LEU A 245 -31.60 -6.21 -43.11
N GLU A 246 -30.45 -6.18 -43.78
CA GLU A 246 -30.31 -6.48 -45.20
C GLU A 246 -30.69 -7.91 -45.52
N LYS A 247 -30.22 -8.88 -44.73
CA LYS A 247 -30.59 -10.29 -44.88
C LYS A 247 -32.10 -10.50 -44.67
N PHE A 248 -32.66 -9.86 -43.63
CA PHE A 248 -34.10 -9.94 -43.41
C PHE A 248 -34.89 -9.37 -44.58
N LYS A 249 -34.51 -8.20 -45.09
CA LYS A 249 -35.13 -7.58 -46.29
C LYS A 249 -35.06 -8.48 -47.52
N THR A 250 -33.88 -9.10 -47.76
CA THR A 250 -33.68 -10.03 -48.89
C THR A 250 -34.58 -11.24 -48.77
N ASN A 251 -34.65 -11.87 -47.57
CA ASN A 251 -35.51 -13.01 -47.32
C ASN A 251 -37.01 -12.64 -47.46
N LEU A 252 -37.42 -11.47 -46.95
CA LEU A 252 -38.78 -11.00 -47.11
C LEU A 252 -39.17 -10.83 -48.62
N PHE A 253 -38.30 -10.24 -49.43
CA PHE A 253 -38.55 -10.09 -50.86
C PHE A 253 -38.57 -11.42 -51.56
N ALA A 254 -37.76 -12.41 -51.18
CA ALA A 254 -37.78 -13.74 -51.73
C ALA A 254 -39.12 -14.44 -51.46
N ILE A 255 -39.62 -14.35 -50.21
CA ILE A 255 -40.91 -14.89 -49.80
C ILE A 255 -42.06 -14.24 -50.58
N LEU A 256 -42.06 -12.90 -50.66
CA LEU A 256 -43.08 -12.12 -51.39
C LEU A 256 -43.06 -12.48 -52.90
N GLY A 257 -41.87 -12.58 -53.49
CA GLY A 257 -41.69 -13.02 -54.90
C GLY A 257 -42.21 -14.41 -55.14
N PHE A 258 -41.93 -15.35 -54.22
CA PHE A 258 -42.46 -16.70 -54.31
C PHE A 258 -43.99 -16.71 -54.24
N LEU A 259 -44.58 -16.04 -53.24
CA LEU A 259 -46.04 -15.91 -53.09
C LEU A 259 -46.67 -15.32 -54.31
N PHE A 260 -46.09 -14.25 -54.86
CA PHE A 260 -46.59 -13.59 -56.08
C PHE A 260 -46.54 -14.56 -57.30
N THR A 261 -45.49 -15.33 -57.44
CA THR A 261 -45.33 -16.33 -58.51
C THR A 261 -46.39 -17.43 -58.36
N VAL A 262 -46.64 -17.92 -57.15
CA VAL A 262 -47.65 -18.92 -56.85
C VAL A 262 -49.08 -18.40 -57.20
N VAL A 263 -49.38 -17.15 -56.81
CA VAL A 263 -50.65 -16.51 -57.11
C VAL A 263 -50.83 -16.33 -58.63
N LEU A 264 -49.79 -15.85 -59.34
CA LEU A 264 -49.86 -15.73 -60.83
C LEU A 264 -50.06 -17.07 -61.53
N ALA A 265 -49.32 -18.07 -61.09
CA ALA A 265 -49.45 -19.42 -61.64
C ALA A 265 -50.86 -20.02 -61.47
N ASN A 266 -51.50 -19.71 -60.32
CA ASN A 266 -52.87 -20.11 -60.08
C ASN A 266 -53.92 -19.34 -60.92
N ILE A 267 -53.67 -18.01 -61.16
CA ILE A 267 -54.59 -17.22 -62.04
C ILE A 267 -54.54 -17.67 -63.45
N VAL A 268 -53.41 -18.20 -63.98
CA VAL A 268 -53.23 -18.65 -65.34
C VAL A 268 -53.71 -20.09 -65.51
N SER A 269 -53.84 -20.88 -64.44
CA SER A 269 -54.35 -22.24 -64.51
C SER A 269 -55.85 -22.21 -64.25
N ASP A 270 -56.66 -22.94 -65.12
CA ASP A 270 -58.13 -23.06 -65.07
C ASP A 270 -58.70 -23.69 -63.78
N GLN A 271 -57.91 -23.85 -62.72
CA GLN A 271 -58.35 -24.39 -61.44
C GLN A 271 -58.07 -23.37 -60.29
N PRO A 272 -59.13 -22.74 -59.76
CA PRO A 272 -58.96 -21.72 -58.74
C PRO A 272 -58.63 -22.27 -57.38
N LEU A 273 -57.51 -21.75 -56.80
CA LEU A 273 -57.18 -21.66 -55.35
C LEU A 273 -57.03 -22.98 -54.56
N ASP A 274 -57.55 -24.12 -55.04
CA ASP A 274 -57.52 -25.41 -54.24
C ASP A 274 -56.13 -26.03 -54.13
N ASN A 275 -55.14 -25.55 -54.91
CA ASN A 275 -53.78 -26.09 -54.94
C ASN A 275 -52.70 -25.18 -54.39
N ILE A 276 -53.04 -24.02 -53.78
CA ILE A 276 -52.03 -23.07 -53.26
C ILE A 276 -51.30 -23.65 -52.02
N PHE A 277 -51.98 -24.46 -51.22
CA PHE A 277 -51.41 -25.08 -50.00
C PHE A 277 -51.27 -26.60 -50.16
N THR A 278 -50.71 -27.04 -51.28
CA THR A 278 -50.33 -28.47 -51.40
C THR A 278 -49.13 -28.74 -50.49
N ARG A 279 -49.03 -29.99 -50.05
CA ARG A 279 -47.95 -30.48 -49.19
C ARG A 279 -46.57 -30.12 -49.72
N ASP A 280 -46.38 -30.12 -51.02
CA ASP A 280 -45.10 -29.82 -51.65
C ASP A 280 -44.78 -28.33 -51.63
N ILE A 281 -45.75 -27.44 -51.78
CA ILE A 281 -45.59 -25.96 -51.66
C ILE A 281 -45.31 -25.57 -50.22
N THR A 282 -45.99 -26.20 -49.27
CA THR A 282 -45.75 -25.96 -47.84
C THR A 282 -44.32 -26.39 -47.45
N PHE A 283 -43.86 -27.53 -47.96
CA PHE A 283 -42.49 -28.01 -47.70
C PHE A 283 -41.42 -27.09 -48.33
N ILE A 284 -41.66 -26.57 -49.52
CA ILE A 284 -40.75 -25.57 -50.15
C ILE A 284 -40.75 -24.26 -49.36
N LEU A 285 -41.90 -23.83 -48.86
CA LEU A 285 -42.02 -22.59 -48.06
C LEU A 285 -41.32 -22.71 -46.70
N GLU A 286 -41.43 -23.87 -46.06
CA GLU A 286 -40.66 -24.21 -44.84
C GLU A 286 -39.15 -24.23 -45.13
N ALA A 287 -38.70 -24.83 -46.23
CA ALA A 287 -37.29 -24.84 -46.57
C ALA A 287 -36.74 -23.45 -46.88
N VAL A 288 -37.52 -22.56 -47.51
CA VAL A 288 -37.12 -21.15 -47.79
C VAL A 288 -37.11 -20.30 -46.49
N LEU A 289 -37.97 -20.59 -45.52
CA LEU A 289 -38.01 -19.89 -44.24
C LEU A 289 -36.86 -20.33 -43.30
N PHE A 290 -36.28 -21.51 -43.52
CA PHE A 290 -35.21 -22.06 -42.69
C PHE A 290 -33.79 -21.70 -43.19
N ILE A 291 -33.65 -21.04 -44.33
CA ILE A 291 -32.40 -20.53 -44.92
C ILE A 291 -32.27 -19.02 -44.56
#